data_c3dfe1e8ad78c280d25084b3786bbb10
#
_entry.id   c3dfe1e8ad78c280d25084b3786bbb10
#
_cell.length_a   1.000
_cell.length_b   1.000
_cell.length_c   1.000
_cell.angle_alpha   90.00
_cell.angle_beta   90.00
_cell.angle_gamma   90.00
#
_symmetry.space_group_name_H-M   'P 1'
#
loop_
_entity.id
_entity.type
_entity.pdbx_description
1 polymer ?
#
loop_
_entity_poly.entity_id
_entity_poly.type
_entity_poly.pdbx_seq_one_letter_code
_entity_poly.pdbx_strand_id
1 'polypeptide(L)'
;MLKFLSKVRIEFNALDPRLASCMEFLAQCNARKAKESNPACQLIVKRRTDDHPPQITVTFVNGVEEVFDATSTPAQTIRTMILEKGQLLETEQMFREAGETWPVIIPDEELNHPPPSIKVRAFVLPCWENFFVLFCLSFILVLHVAFCRTTYVHQEFDGFSFLE
;
A
#
# COMPACT_ATOMS: atom_id res chain seq x y z
N MET A 1 -1.22 -7.19 -5.55
CA MET A 1 -2.50 -7.57 -6.17
C MET A 1 -2.36 -8.87 -6.98
N LEU A 2 -1.49 -8.92 -7.98
CA LEU A 2 -1.35 -10.13 -8.83
C LEU A 2 -0.82 -11.37 -8.10
N LYS A 3 -0.27 -11.25 -6.88
CA LYS A 3 0.23 -12.37 -6.06
C LYS A 3 -0.79 -13.51 -5.94
N PHE A 4 -2.07 -13.17 -5.82
CA PHE A 4 -3.16 -14.13 -5.59
C PHE A 4 -3.82 -14.65 -6.87
N LEU A 5 -3.43 -14.09 -8.05
CA LEU A 5 -4.10 -14.35 -9.31
C LEU A 5 -3.26 -15.23 -10.22
N SER A 6 -3.90 -16.21 -10.83
CA SER A 6 -3.32 -17.04 -11.91
C SER A 6 -3.59 -16.42 -13.28
N LYS A 7 -4.79 -15.83 -13.46
CA LYS A 7 -5.23 -15.30 -14.75
C LYS A 7 -6.13 -14.09 -14.55
N VAL A 8 -5.95 -13.09 -15.40
CA VAL A 8 -6.81 -11.90 -15.48
C VAL A 8 -7.27 -11.73 -16.91
N ARG A 9 -8.58 -11.65 -17.12
CA ARG A 9 -9.20 -11.43 -18.42
C ARG A 9 -10.02 -10.16 -18.38
N ILE A 10 -9.69 -9.23 -19.24
CA ILE A 10 -10.37 -7.93 -19.36
C ILE A 10 -11.06 -7.89 -20.71
N GLU A 11 -12.37 -7.77 -20.72
CA GLU A 11 -13.19 -7.66 -21.93
C GLU A 11 -13.86 -6.28 -21.97
N PHE A 12 -13.65 -5.55 -23.06
CA PHE A 12 -14.25 -4.23 -23.23
C PHE A 12 -14.44 -3.88 -24.71
N ASN A 13 -15.39 -2.99 -24.99
CA ASN A 13 -15.54 -2.35 -26.29
C ASN A 13 -14.76 -1.02 -26.28
N ALA A 14 -13.91 -0.82 -27.29
CA ALA A 14 -13.06 0.38 -27.39
C ALA A 14 -13.86 1.69 -27.63
N LEU A 15 -15.10 1.57 -28.08
CA LEU A 15 -16.00 2.71 -28.35
C LEU A 15 -16.90 3.05 -27.15
N ASP A 16 -16.90 2.23 -26.08
CA ASP A 16 -17.74 2.47 -24.90
C ASP A 16 -17.11 3.56 -24.02
N PRO A 17 -17.84 4.64 -23.70
CA PRO A 17 -17.35 5.69 -22.79
C PRO A 17 -17.10 5.20 -21.37
N ARG A 18 -17.66 4.05 -20.97
CA ARG A 18 -17.56 3.48 -19.61
C ARG A 18 -16.32 2.60 -19.41
N LEU A 19 -15.40 2.59 -20.35
CA LEU A 19 -14.20 1.74 -20.29
C LEU A 19 -13.11 2.23 -19.32
N ALA A 20 -13.29 3.39 -18.69
CA ALA A 20 -12.28 4.04 -17.84
C ALA A 20 -11.74 3.13 -16.74
N SER A 21 -12.64 2.44 -16.00
CA SER A 21 -12.24 1.50 -14.94
C SER A 21 -11.43 0.31 -15.46
N CYS A 22 -11.78 -0.23 -16.64
CA CYS A 22 -11.01 -1.31 -17.28
C CYS A 22 -9.60 -0.86 -17.64
N MET A 23 -9.47 0.33 -18.21
CA MET A 23 -8.17 0.89 -18.61
C MET A 23 -7.29 1.21 -17.41
N GLU A 24 -7.86 1.76 -16.35
CA GLU A 24 -7.15 2.01 -15.10
C GLU A 24 -6.68 0.70 -14.45
N PHE A 25 -7.57 -0.31 -14.38
CA PHE A 25 -7.23 -1.61 -13.84
C PHE A 25 -6.13 -2.29 -14.67
N LEU A 26 -6.20 -2.21 -16.01
CA LEU A 26 -5.17 -2.71 -16.91
C LEU A 26 -3.82 -2.02 -16.67
N ALA A 27 -3.82 -0.69 -16.47
CA ALA A 27 -2.62 0.07 -16.15
C ALA A 27 -2.01 -0.38 -14.81
N GLN A 28 -2.84 -0.63 -13.79
CA GLN A 28 -2.41 -1.15 -12.50
C GLN A 28 -1.81 -2.57 -12.61
N CYS A 29 -2.38 -3.44 -13.44
CA CYS A 29 -1.84 -4.77 -13.71
C CYS A 29 -0.50 -4.72 -14.46
N ASN A 30 -0.34 -3.75 -15.35
CA ASN A 30 0.89 -3.55 -16.12
C ASN A 30 2.00 -2.85 -15.33
N ALA A 31 1.70 -2.28 -14.16
CA ALA A 31 2.69 -1.63 -13.34
C ALA A 31 3.84 -2.59 -12.99
N ARG A 32 5.09 -2.08 -13.03
CA ARG A 32 6.30 -2.88 -12.77
C ARG A 32 6.22 -3.68 -11.47
N LYS A 33 5.84 -3.05 -10.36
CA LYS A 33 5.69 -3.71 -9.05
C LYS A 33 4.63 -4.82 -9.06
N ALA A 34 3.56 -4.67 -9.85
CA ALA A 34 2.53 -5.70 -9.96
C ALA A 34 3.08 -6.93 -10.70
N LYS A 35 3.77 -6.73 -11.83
CA LYS A 35 4.40 -7.83 -12.60
C LYS A 35 5.52 -8.53 -11.84
N GLU A 36 6.31 -7.80 -11.06
CA GLU A 36 7.35 -8.37 -10.20
C GLU A 36 6.75 -9.27 -9.09
N SER A 37 5.53 -8.94 -8.59
CA SER A 37 4.87 -9.74 -7.55
C SER A 37 4.40 -11.11 -8.03
N ASN A 38 4.03 -11.25 -9.30
CA ASN A 38 3.67 -12.53 -9.92
C ASN A 38 3.92 -12.49 -11.44
N PRO A 39 5.09 -12.92 -11.90
CA PRO A 39 5.41 -12.95 -13.32
C PRO A 39 4.63 -14.05 -14.09
N ALA A 40 4.11 -15.06 -13.40
CA ALA A 40 3.38 -16.16 -14.01
C ALA A 40 1.91 -15.82 -14.31
N CYS A 41 1.39 -14.71 -13.79
CA CYS A 41 0.01 -14.29 -14.00
C CYS A 41 -0.25 -13.96 -15.48
N GLN A 42 -1.24 -14.63 -16.06
CA GLN A 42 -1.63 -14.41 -17.46
C GLN A 42 -2.60 -13.24 -17.56
N LEU A 43 -2.20 -12.18 -18.25
CA LEU A 43 -3.06 -11.04 -18.55
C LEU A 43 -3.59 -11.13 -19.97
N ILE A 44 -4.90 -11.34 -20.12
CA ILE A 44 -5.59 -11.50 -21.40
C ILE A 44 -6.52 -10.30 -21.60
N VAL A 45 -6.28 -9.54 -22.67
CA VAL A 45 -7.14 -8.42 -23.06
C VAL A 45 -7.90 -8.79 -24.32
N LYS A 46 -9.24 -8.80 -24.23
CA LYS A 46 -10.13 -9.00 -25.36
C LYS A 46 -10.87 -7.73 -25.71
N ARG A 47 -10.65 -7.26 -26.90
CA ARG A 47 -11.47 -6.17 -27.47
C ARG A 47 -12.70 -6.78 -28.11
N ARG A 48 -13.87 -6.28 -27.73
CA ARG A 48 -15.17 -6.63 -28.30
C ARG A 48 -15.68 -5.50 -29.20
N THR A 49 -16.53 -5.84 -30.12
CA THR A 49 -17.27 -4.88 -30.97
C THR A 49 -18.73 -4.79 -30.58
N ASP A 50 -19.18 -5.67 -29.67
CA ASP A 50 -20.55 -5.75 -29.19
C ASP A 50 -20.83 -4.74 -28.09
N ASP A 51 -22.09 -4.35 -27.90
CA ASP A 51 -22.53 -3.43 -26.83
C ASP A 51 -22.56 -4.11 -25.42
N HIS A 52 -21.69 -5.09 -25.21
CA HIS A 52 -21.59 -5.75 -23.92
C HIS A 52 -20.84 -4.83 -22.93
N PRO A 53 -21.32 -4.71 -21.67
CA PRO A 53 -20.66 -3.90 -20.67
C PRO A 53 -19.23 -4.39 -20.44
N PRO A 54 -18.28 -3.47 -20.13
CA PRO A 54 -16.91 -3.84 -19.85
C PRO A 54 -16.82 -4.70 -18.57
N GLN A 55 -16.19 -5.86 -18.69
CA GLN A 55 -16.06 -6.86 -17.62
C GLN A 55 -14.61 -7.23 -17.36
N ILE A 56 -14.32 -7.47 -16.07
CA ILE A 56 -13.02 -7.96 -15.60
C ILE A 56 -13.25 -9.31 -14.91
N THR A 57 -12.74 -10.39 -15.51
CA THR A 57 -12.76 -11.72 -14.90
C THR A 57 -11.39 -12.03 -14.32
N VAL A 58 -11.34 -12.36 -13.06
CA VAL A 58 -10.11 -12.77 -12.36
C VAL A 58 -10.22 -14.23 -11.93
N THR A 59 -9.16 -14.98 -12.14
CA THR A 59 -9.02 -16.36 -11.66
C THR A 59 -7.94 -16.37 -10.58
N PHE A 60 -8.31 -16.78 -9.37
CA PHE A 60 -7.38 -16.94 -8.26
C PHE A 60 -6.51 -18.19 -8.41
N VAL A 61 -5.42 -18.27 -7.65
CA VAL A 61 -4.51 -19.42 -7.63
C VAL A 61 -5.27 -20.71 -7.25
N ASN A 62 -6.29 -20.61 -6.41
CA ASN A 62 -7.15 -21.72 -5.98
C ASN A 62 -8.17 -22.16 -7.04
N GLY A 63 -8.17 -21.56 -8.24
CA GLY A 63 -9.10 -21.86 -9.32
C GLY A 63 -10.47 -21.17 -9.22
N VAL A 64 -10.71 -20.38 -8.18
CA VAL A 64 -11.94 -19.60 -8.03
C VAL A 64 -11.95 -18.48 -9.05
N GLU A 65 -13.05 -18.35 -9.80
CA GLU A 65 -13.24 -17.27 -10.77
C GLU A 65 -14.25 -16.25 -10.23
N GLU A 66 -13.93 -14.98 -10.35
CA GLU A 66 -14.82 -13.86 -10.04
C GLU A 66 -14.93 -12.92 -11.23
N VAL A 67 -16.14 -12.42 -11.47
CA VAL A 67 -16.44 -11.46 -12.54
C VAL A 67 -16.86 -10.14 -11.92
N PHE A 68 -16.18 -9.08 -12.31
CA PHE A 68 -16.47 -7.70 -11.86
C PHE A 68 -16.99 -6.86 -13.02
N ASP A 69 -18.08 -6.14 -12.79
CA ASP A 69 -18.61 -5.17 -13.74
C ASP A 69 -17.86 -3.83 -13.59
N ALA A 70 -17.10 -3.49 -14.59
CA ALA A 70 -16.31 -2.26 -14.58
C ALA A 70 -17.10 -0.99 -14.87
N THR A 71 -18.41 -1.10 -15.16
CA THR A 71 -19.32 0.03 -15.33
C THR A 71 -19.74 0.64 -14.00
N SER A 72 -20.06 -0.24 -13.03
CA SER A 72 -20.56 0.14 -11.70
C SER A 72 -19.45 0.30 -10.67
N THR A 73 -18.34 -0.42 -10.86
CA THR A 73 -17.28 -0.53 -9.86
C THR A 73 -16.00 0.17 -10.34
N PRO A 74 -15.46 1.14 -9.59
CA PRO A 74 -14.19 1.76 -9.93
C PRO A 74 -13.02 0.76 -9.75
N ALA A 75 -11.96 0.94 -10.54
CA ALA A 75 -10.79 0.05 -10.54
C ALA A 75 -10.14 -0.12 -9.15
N GLN A 76 -10.16 0.91 -8.33
CA GLN A 76 -9.62 0.86 -6.97
C GLN A 76 -10.41 -0.09 -6.06
N THR A 77 -11.73 -0.05 -6.14
CA THR A 77 -12.62 -0.95 -5.39
C THR A 77 -12.42 -2.40 -5.84
N ILE A 78 -12.35 -2.66 -7.15
CA ILE A 78 -12.06 -4.00 -7.70
C ILE A 78 -10.73 -4.51 -7.15
N ARG A 79 -9.70 -3.65 -7.12
CA ARG A 79 -8.41 -4.00 -6.53
C ARG A 79 -8.51 -4.37 -5.05
N THR A 80 -9.27 -3.62 -4.26
CA THR A 80 -9.47 -3.87 -2.83
C THR A 80 -10.17 -5.20 -2.62
N MET A 81 -11.26 -5.46 -3.36
CA MET A 81 -11.99 -6.72 -3.31
C MET A 81 -11.12 -7.93 -3.65
N ILE A 82 -10.28 -7.82 -4.68
CA ILE A 82 -9.30 -8.87 -5.04
C ILE A 82 -8.30 -9.12 -3.91
N LEU A 83 -7.81 -8.06 -3.24
CA LEU A 83 -6.86 -8.22 -2.14
C LEU A 83 -7.51 -8.88 -0.93
N GLU A 84 -8.70 -8.44 -0.53
CA GLU A 84 -9.47 -9.02 0.59
C GLU A 84 -9.77 -10.50 0.34
N LYS A 85 -10.29 -10.81 -0.85
CA LYS A 85 -10.58 -12.19 -1.24
C LYS A 85 -9.31 -13.05 -1.30
N GLY A 86 -8.24 -12.51 -1.85
CA GLY A 86 -6.95 -13.21 -1.93
C GLY A 86 -6.38 -13.52 -0.54
N GLN A 87 -6.48 -12.60 0.40
CA GLN A 87 -6.06 -12.81 1.79
C GLN A 87 -6.92 -13.86 2.49
N LEU A 88 -8.24 -13.81 2.27
CA LEU A 88 -9.17 -14.82 2.82
C LEU A 88 -8.80 -16.23 2.32
N LEU A 89 -8.56 -16.40 1.02
CA LEU A 89 -8.20 -17.68 0.42
C LEU A 89 -6.81 -18.17 0.91
N GLU A 90 -5.86 -17.27 1.10
CA GLU A 90 -4.54 -17.60 1.66
C GLU A 90 -4.68 -18.06 3.12
N THR A 91 -5.52 -17.39 3.91
CA THR A 91 -5.81 -17.77 5.30
C THR A 91 -6.50 -19.13 5.37
N GLU A 92 -7.53 -19.37 4.55
CA GLU A 92 -8.22 -20.66 4.45
C GLU A 92 -7.25 -21.79 4.11
N GLN A 93 -6.33 -21.54 3.17
CA GLN A 93 -5.33 -22.52 2.79
C GLN A 93 -4.38 -22.84 3.95
N MET A 94 -3.93 -21.83 4.72
CA MET A 94 -3.08 -22.05 5.89
C MET A 94 -3.76 -22.93 6.95
N PHE A 95 -5.05 -22.69 7.24
CA PHE A 95 -5.82 -23.51 8.17
C PHE A 95 -5.98 -24.95 7.67
N ARG A 96 -6.24 -25.11 6.37
CA ARG A 96 -6.34 -26.43 5.76
C ARG A 96 -5.03 -27.20 5.84
N GLU A 97 -3.88 -26.54 5.63
CA GLU A 97 -2.55 -27.15 5.76
C GLU A 97 -2.20 -27.48 7.21
N ALA A 98 -2.68 -26.67 8.17
CA ALA A 98 -2.55 -26.95 9.60
C ALA A 98 -3.48 -28.08 10.09
N GLY A 99 -4.43 -28.52 9.28
CA GLY A 99 -5.43 -29.54 9.64
C GLY A 99 -6.58 -29.01 10.49
N GLU A 100 -6.73 -27.69 10.56
CA GLU A 100 -7.81 -27.03 11.28
C GLU A 100 -8.99 -26.70 10.37
N THR A 101 -10.20 -26.68 10.95
CA THR A 101 -11.42 -26.34 10.19
C THR A 101 -11.59 -24.82 10.07
N TRP A 102 -11.85 -24.36 8.85
CA TRP A 102 -12.21 -22.98 8.57
C TRP A 102 -13.72 -22.88 8.29
N PRO A 103 -14.48 -21.90 8.83
CA PRO A 103 -14.03 -20.83 9.77
C PRO A 103 -13.82 -21.34 11.18
N VAL A 104 -12.84 -20.75 11.91
CA VAL A 104 -12.59 -21.05 13.31
C VAL A 104 -13.76 -20.53 14.14
N ILE A 105 -14.56 -21.43 14.71
CA ILE A 105 -15.64 -21.08 15.65
C ILE A 105 -15.02 -20.96 17.02
N ILE A 106 -14.81 -19.73 17.50
CA ILE A 106 -14.35 -19.48 18.87
C ILE A 106 -15.55 -19.68 19.79
N PRO A 107 -15.50 -20.62 20.76
CA PRO A 107 -16.59 -20.82 21.71
C PRO A 107 -16.77 -19.55 22.55
N ASP A 108 -18.04 -19.22 22.86
CA ASP A 108 -18.41 -18.02 23.63
C ASP A 108 -17.73 -17.96 25.01
N GLU A 109 -17.33 -19.11 25.54
CA GLU A 109 -16.60 -19.21 26.81
C GLU A 109 -15.23 -18.54 26.74
N GLU A 110 -14.52 -18.63 25.60
CA GLU A 110 -13.22 -17.98 25.41
C GLU A 110 -13.35 -16.47 25.18
N LEU A 111 -14.46 -16.03 24.58
CA LEU A 111 -14.74 -14.60 24.36
C LEU A 111 -15.01 -13.86 25.67
N ASN A 112 -15.58 -14.56 26.66
CA ASN A 112 -15.94 -14.00 27.96
C ASN A 112 -14.81 -14.11 29.01
N HIS A 113 -13.71 -14.83 28.72
CA HIS A 113 -12.56 -14.83 29.59
C HIS A 113 -11.77 -13.53 29.42
N PRO A 114 -11.57 -12.73 30.49
CA PRO A 114 -10.68 -11.59 30.41
C PRO A 114 -9.31 -12.13 29.99
N PRO A 115 -8.63 -11.50 29.02
CA PRO A 115 -7.31 -11.94 28.59
C PRO A 115 -6.42 -12.06 29.83
N PRO A 116 -5.64 -13.14 29.99
CA PRO A 116 -4.71 -13.25 31.11
C PRO A 116 -3.91 -11.95 31.11
N SER A 117 -3.91 -11.26 32.26
CA SER A 117 -3.24 -9.96 32.37
C SER A 117 -1.76 -10.17 32.04
N ILE A 118 -1.45 -10.07 30.79
CA ILE A 118 -0.07 -9.97 30.33
C ILE A 118 0.41 -8.69 30.98
N LYS A 119 1.19 -8.83 32.05
CA LYS A 119 2.01 -7.74 32.59
C LYS A 119 2.93 -7.36 31.44
N VAL A 120 2.44 -6.50 30.58
CA VAL A 120 3.27 -5.81 29.60
C VAL A 120 4.26 -5.04 30.45
N ARG A 121 5.40 -5.65 30.70
CA ARG A 121 6.54 -4.94 31.22
C ARG A 121 6.78 -3.87 30.19
N ALA A 122 6.28 -2.67 30.47
CA ALA A 122 6.49 -1.53 29.64
C ALA A 122 8.00 -1.40 29.52
N PHE A 123 8.52 -1.91 28.41
CA PHE A 123 9.88 -1.64 27.99
C PHE A 123 9.84 -0.19 27.51
N VAL A 124 9.85 0.72 28.50
CA VAL A 124 10.07 2.12 28.25
C VAL A 124 11.47 2.19 27.67
N LEU A 125 11.54 2.25 26.35
CA LEU A 125 12.76 2.58 25.66
C LEU A 125 13.08 4.06 26.02
N PRO A 126 14.13 4.34 26.78
CA PRO A 126 14.53 5.72 27.10
C PRO A 126 15.32 6.31 25.91
N CYS A 127 14.77 6.17 24.70
CA CYS A 127 15.49 6.60 23.50
C CYS A 127 14.94 7.88 22.88
N TRP A 128 13.82 8.41 23.42
CA TRP A 128 13.24 9.64 22.85
C TRP A 128 13.85 10.92 23.43
N GLU A 129 14.23 10.93 24.72
CA GLU A 129 14.80 12.13 25.34
C GLU A 129 16.18 12.49 24.75
N ASN A 130 17.01 11.53 24.42
CA ASN A 130 18.33 11.79 23.83
C ASN A 130 18.26 12.30 22.39
N PHE A 131 17.20 11.97 21.64
CA PHE A 131 17.06 12.46 20.27
C PHE A 131 16.64 13.93 20.23
N PHE A 132 15.83 14.37 21.20
CA PHE A 132 15.38 15.76 21.30
C PHE A 132 16.52 16.69 21.76
N VAL A 133 17.35 16.22 22.68
CA VAL A 133 18.52 16.97 23.18
C VAL A 133 19.59 17.10 22.08
N LEU A 134 19.84 16.03 21.32
CA LEU A 134 20.77 16.08 20.18
C LEU A 134 20.27 16.97 19.04
N PHE A 135 18.96 16.98 18.79
CA PHE A 135 18.36 17.86 17.78
C PHE A 135 18.38 19.33 18.21
N CYS A 136 18.12 19.63 19.48
CA CYS A 136 18.24 20.99 20.03
C CYS A 136 19.69 21.50 20.03
N LEU A 137 20.67 20.66 20.39
CA LEU A 137 22.09 21.04 20.34
C LEU A 137 22.56 21.30 18.91
N SER A 138 22.12 20.50 17.93
CA SER A 138 22.43 20.72 16.51
C SER A 138 21.81 22.02 16.00
N PHE A 139 20.60 22.37 16.43
CA PHE A 139 19.93 23.61 16.03
C PHE A 139 20.58 24.84 16.62
N ILE A 140 21.04 24.77 17.89
CA ILE A 140 21.78 25.87 18.57
C ILE A 140 23.15 26.10 17.89
N LEU A 141 23.81 25.01 17.46
CA LEU A 141 25.11 25.09 16.78
C LEU A 141 24.98 25.73 15.39
N VAL A 142 23.92 25.43 14.65
CA VAL A 142 23.62 26.05 13.35
C VAL A 142 23.30 27.52 13.50
N LEU A 143 22.54 27.93 14.55
CA LEU A 143 22.24 29.31 14.85
C LEU A 143 23.49 30.08 15.27
N HIS A 144 24.40 29.46 16.02
CA HIS A 144 25.66 30.11 16.44
C HIS A 144 26.60 30.36 15.26
N VAL A 145 26.69 29.41 14.32
CA VAL A 145 27.48 29.54 13.08
C VAL A 145 26.87 30.62 12.17
N ALA A 146 25.54 30.68 12.06
CA ALA A 146 24.86 31.72 11.30
C ALA A 146 25.08 33.12 11.92
N PHE A 147 25.05 33.23 13.25
CA PHE A 147 25.29 34.51 13.95
C PHE A 147 26.74 34.95 13.86
N CYS A 148 27.72 34.06 13.97
CA CYS A 148 29.12 34.38 13.75
C CYS A 148 29.41 34.87 12.31
N ARG A 149 28.69 34.32 11.32
CA ARG A 149 28.87 34.72 9.92
C ARG A 149 28.33 36.11 9.63
N THR A 150 27.23 36.53 10.30
CA THR A 150 26.66 37.87 10.16
C THR A 150 27.51 38.94 10.85
N THR A 151 28.15 38.63 11.96
CA THR A 151 29.06 39.58 12.64
C THR A 151 30.37 39.75 11.88
N TYR A 152 30.86 38.70 11.19
CA TYR A 152 32.08 38.81 10.40
C TYR A 152 31.88 39.61 9.11
N VAL A 153 30.70 39.57 8.49
CA VAL A 153 30.39 40.39 7.31
C VAL A 153 30.18 41.86 7.64
N HIS A 154 29.75 42.18 8.88
CA HIS A 154 29.56 43.56 9.28
C HIS A 154 30.89 44.28 9.62
N GLN A 155 31.92 43.54 9.95
CA GLN A 155 33.23 44.09 10.29
C GLN A 155 34.11 44.38 9.05
N GLU A 156 33.81 43.79 7.89
CA GLU A 156 34.50 44.10 6.64
C GLU A 156 33.93 45.31 5.89
N PHE A 157 32.75 45.83 6.29
CA PHE A 157 32.11 46.97 5.60
C PHE A 157 32.43 48.34 6.21
N ASP A 158 32.99 48.37 7.43
CA ASP A 158 33.37 49.63 8.09
C ASP A 158 34.83 50.07 7.81
N GLY A 159 35.56 49.31 7.00
CA GLY A 159 36.97 49.58 6.65
C GLY A 159 37.19 50.31 5.32
N PHE A 160 36.13 50.66 4.57
CA PHE A 160 36.28 51.25 3.24
C PHE A 160 35.64 52.64 3.09
N SER A 161 35.90 53.53 4.05
CA SER A 161 35.53 54.93 3.95
C SER A 161 36.55 55.81 4.65
N PHE A 162 37.76 55.86 4.09
CA PHE A 162 38.62 57.07 4.31
C PHE A 162 39.78 56.98 3.30
N LEU A 163 39.62 57.62 2.15
CA LEU A 163 40.68 58.35 1.42
C LEU A 163 40.07 58.95 0.14
N GLU A 164 40.03 60.31 0.12
CA GLU A 164 39.72 61.27 -0.94
C GLU A 164 38.25 61.50 -1.26
#